data_e219260b3e3dee7a50e57ad0749ee4fd
#
_entry.id   e219260b3e3dee7a50e57ad0749ee4fd
#
_cell.length_a   1.000
_cell.length_b   1.000
_cell.length_c   1.000
_cell.angle_alpha   90.00
_cell.angle_beta   90.00
_cell.angle_gamma   90.00
#
_symmetry.space_group_name_H-M   'P 1'
#
loop_
_entity.id
_entity.type
_entity.pdbx_description
1 polymer ?
#
loop_
_entity_poly.entity_id
_entity_poly.type
_entity_poly.pdbx_seq_one_letter_code
_entity_poly.pdbx_strand_id
1 'polypeptide(L)'
;MIKTGQFTLFDGKLALFQPEQGYRVAIDPVFLAAAVSSEQFENARILDMGCGIGTVGFCLLSRFSCSVTGVDIQKDYIALAQQNAKDLGQSEHCQFITADLKSWAAEEMFDVVVTNPPYMAEGTCSENEAKKRANKETILFSDWAEAGYRALKKGGYLFMVHRTDRLHELLATLQEKDFGSFEIYPLWPRAGQASKRMIIKARKMKYAPLIMHSGLVLHEGDMYTSAARHVLYDGQGLSF
;
A
#
# COMPACT_ATOMS: atom_id res chain seq x y z
N MET A 1 -20.52 -15.67 4.62
CA MET A 1 -19.28 -15.27 5.31
C MET A 1 -18.14 -16.13 4.79
N ILE A 2 -17.02 -15.52 4.40
CA ILE A 2 -15.81 -16.22 3.99
C ILE A 2 -15.17 -16.90 5.21
N LYS A 3 -14.57 -18.09 5.03
CA LYS A 3 -13.75 -18.70 6.07
C LYS A 3 -12.51 -17.87 6.30
N THR A 4 -12.17 -17.64 7.56
CA THR A 4 -11.05 -16.78 7.97
C THR A 4 -10.08 -17.51 8.87
N GLY A 5 -8.80 -17.21 8.71
CA GLY A 5 -7.73 -17.63 9.60
C GLY A 5 -7.02 -16.43 10.20
N GLN A 6 -6.50 -16.57 11.39
CA GLN A 6 -5.71 -15.52 12.05
C GLN A 6 -4.25 -15.61 11.62
N PHE A 7 -3.60 -14.47 11.45
CA PHE A 7 -2.15 -14.34 11.31
C PHE A 7 -1.65 -13.16 12.13
N THR A 8 -0.37 -13.13 12.40
CA THR A 8 0.25 -12.09 13.22
C THR A 8 1.38 -11.39 12.50
N LEU A 9 1.55 -10.11 12.79
CA LEU A 9 2.67 -9.26 12.39
C LEU A 9 3.38 -8.72 13.63
N PHE A 10 4.60 -8.19 13.45
CA PHE A 10 5.38 -7.54 14.50
C PHE A 10 5.57 -8.43 15.73
N ASP A 11 5.99 -9.68 15.47
CA ASP A 11 6.26 -10.68 16.50
C ASP A 11 5.06 -10.91 17.44
N GLY A 12 3.86 -10.99 16.84
CA GLY A 12 2.61 -11.24 17.55
C GLY A 12 1.89 -10.01 18.09
N LYS A 13 2.47 -8.81 17.98
CA LYS A 13 1.85 -7.57 18.50
C LYS A 13 0.62 -7.12 17.71
N LEU A 14 0.52 -7.50 16.45
CA LEU A 14 -0.61 -7.17 15.58
C LEU A 14 -1.24 -8.44 15.03
N ALA A 15 -2.39 -8.82 15.56
CA ALA A 15 -3.14 -10.01 15.14
C ALA A 15 -4.33 -9.62 14.26
N LEU A 16 -4.39 -10.18 13.05
CA LEU A 16 -5.42 -9.88 12.07
C LEU A 16 -6.06 -11.16 11.53
N PHE A 17 -7.32 -11.08 11.17
CA PHE A 17 -8.00 -12.11 10.40
C PHE A 17 -7.88 -11.86 8.91
N GLN A 18 -7.63 -12.91 8.14
CA GLN A 18 -7.61 -12.90 6.66
C GLN A 18 -8.40 -14.09 6.11
N PRO A 19 -8.83 -14.06 4.84
CA PRO A 19 -9.45 -15.21 4.21
C PRO A 19 -8.52 -16.44 4.22
N GLU A 20 -9.06 -17.63 4.49
CA GLU A 20 -8.30 -18.88 4.39
C GLU A 20 -7.92 -19.20 2.94
N GLN A 21 -8.74 -18.78 1.98
CA GLN A 21 -8.52 -18.95 0.55
C GLN A 21 -8.52 -17.60 -0.18
N GLY A 22 -7.67 -17.47 -1.19
CA GLY A 22 -7.52 -16.25 -1.98
C GLY A 22 -6.28 -15.45 -1.63
N TYR A 23 -6.41 -14.13 -1.58
CA TYR A 23 -5.29 -13.24 -1.26
C TYR A 23 -4.81 -13.44 0.18
N ARG A 24 -3.53 -13.68 0.34
CA ARG A 24 -2.85 -13.68 1.64
C ARG A 24 -1.95 -12.47 1.76
N VAL A 25 -1.91 -11.92 2.96
CA VAL A 25 -1.03 -10.80 3.27
C VAL A 25 0.42 -11.25 3.09
N ALA A 26 1.16 -10.51 2.26
CA ALA A 26 2.60 -10.64 2.05
C ALA A 26 3.34 -9.54 2.83
N ILE A 27 4.64 -9.40 2.57
CA ILE A 27 5.48 -8.39 3.24
C ILE A 27 5.28 -6.97 2.66
N ASP A 28 4.76 -6.84 1.45
CA ASP A 28 4.61 -5.56 0.74
C ASP A 28 3.80 -4.52 1.54
N PRO A 29 2.62 -4.84 2.16
CA PRO A 29 1.89 -3.91 3.01
C PRO A 29 2.68 -3.42 4.22
N VAL A 30 3.53 -4.27 4.81
CA VAL A 30 4.34 -3.91 5.98
C VAL A 30 5.42 -2.91 5.59
N PHE A 31 6.13 -3.16 4.49
CA PHE A 31 7.13 -2.22 3.97
C PHE A 31 6.51 -0.91 3.49
N LEU A 32 5.33 -0.95 2.89
CA LEU A 32 4.60 0.26 2.51
C LEU A 32 4.26 1.12 3.74
N ALA A 33 3.72 0.52 4.80
CA ALA A 33 3.43 1.22 6.04
C ALA A 33 4.71 1.76 6.70
N ALA A 34 5.82 1.00 6.64
CA ALA A 34 7.11 1.42 7.18
C ALA A 34 7.71 2.63 6.46
N ALA A 35 7.35 2.86 5.19
CA ALA A 35 7.81 4.01 4.41
C ALA A 35 7.18 5.34 4.85
N VAL A 36 6.05 5.29 5.55
CA VAL A 36 5.39 6.49 6.07
C VAL A 36 6.04 6.88 7.40
N SER A 37 6.74 8.01 7.40
CA SER A 37 7.47 8.51 8.58
C SER A 37 6.51 8.93 9.70
N SER A 38 6.68 8.39 10.90
CA SER A 38 5.93 8.79 12.08
C SER A 38 6.18 10.25 12.47
N GLU A 39 7.43 10.71 12.34
CA GLU A 39 7.81 12.09 12.68
C GLU A 39 7.15 13.12 11.76
N GLN A 40 7.01 12.77 10.46
CA GLN A 40 6.44 13.67 9.45
C GLN A 40 4.91 13.68 9.45
N PHE A 41 4.27 12.55 9.80
CA PHE A 41 2.84 12.33 9.58
C PHE A 41 2.05 12.02 10.87
N GLU A 42 2.58 12.43 12.03
CA GLU A 42 1.83 12.37 13.28
C GLU A 42 0.49 13.13 13.16
N ASN A 43 -0.59 12.49 13.55
CA ASN A 43 -1.97 12.98 13.44
C ASN A 43 -2.48 13.23 12.00
N ALA A 44 -1.79 12.70 10.98
CA ALA A 44 -2.22 12.83 9.61
C ALA A 44 -3.52 12.05 9.33
N ARG A 45 -4.27 12.55 8.35
CA ARG A 45 -5.38 11.82 7.73
C ARG A 45 -4.85 11.01 6.56
N ILE A 46 -4.95 9.69 6.66
CA ILE A 46 -4.37 8.75 5.69
C ILE A 46 -5.48 7.99 4.99
N LEU A 47 -5.43 7.93 3.66
CA LEU A 47 -6.27 7.08 2.83
C LEU A 47 -5.48 5.83 2.42
N ASP A 48 -6.03 4.65 2.70
CA ASP A 48 -5.54 3.35 2.21
C ASP A 48 -6.42 2.92 1.03
N MET A 49 -5.92 3.10 -0.21
CA MET A 49 -6.63 2.75 -1.44
C MET A 49 -6.41 1.28 -1.80
N GLY A 50 -7.52 0.53 -1.95
CA GLY A 50 -7.47 -0.92 -2.12
C GLY A 50 -7.01 -1.60 -0.83
N CYS A 51 -7.59 -1.17 0.29
CA CYS A 51 -7.12 -1.54 1.63
C CYS A 51 -7.25 -3.03 1.96
N GLY A 52 -8.03 -3.80 1.19
CA GLY A 52 -8.33 -5.18 1.50
C GLY A 52 -8.87 -5.35 2.92
N ILE A 53 -8.18 -6.12 3.73
CA ILE A 53 -8.53 -6.36 5.15
C ILE A 53 -7.96 -5.30 6.11
N GLY A 54 -7.42 -4.18 5.59
CA GLY A 54 -6.90 -3.06 6.38
C GLY A 54 -5.45 -3.19 6.85
N THR A 55 -4.66 -4.10 6.28
CA THR A 55 -3.32 -4.42 6.80
C THR A 55 -2.40 -3.19 6.86
N VAL A 56 -2.33 -2.37 5.80
CA VAL A 56 -1.47 -1.16 5.79
C VAL A 56 -1.94 -0.20 6.87
N GLY A 57 -3.25 0.07 6.93
CA GLY A 57 -3.85 0.95 7.94
C GLY A 57 -3.52 0.52 9.38
N PHE A 58 -3.65 -0.78 9.71
CA PHE A 58 -3.33 -1.27 11.05
C PHE A 58 -1.83 -1.24 11.36
N CYS A 59 -0.97 -1.48 10.37
CA CYS A 59 0.47 -1.28 10.54
C CYS A 59 0.82 0.17 10.82
N LEU A 60 0.15 1.15 10.20
CA LEU A 60 0.33 2.56 10.49
C LEU A 60 -0.13 2.92 11.91
N LEU A 61 -1.36 2.53 12.29
CA LEU A 61 -1.94 2.77 13.61
C LEU A 61 -1.15 2.13 14.76
N SER A 62 -0.43 1.03 14.49
CA SER A 62 0.46 0.42 15.49
C SER A 62 1.77 1.18 15.70
N ARG A 63 2.12 2.12 14.81
CA ARG A 63 3.40 2.83 14.81
C ARG A 63 3.30 4.28 15.31
N PHE A 64 2.19 4.96 15.01
CA PHE A 64 2.00 6.37 15.41
C PHE A 64 0.52 6.76 15.38
N SER A 65 0.19 7.88 16.00
CA SER A 65 -1.16 8.44 15.99
C SER A 65 -1.50 8.97 14.59
N CYS A 66 -2.53 8.43 13.99
CA CYS A 66 -3.09 8.90 12.72
C CYS A 66 -4.55 8.49 12.61
N SER A 67 -5.25 9.00 11.60
CA SER A 67 -6.58 8.51 11.25
C SER A 67 -6.53 7.84 9.87
N VAL A 68 -7.11 6.65 9.74
CA VAL A 68 -7.09 5.87 8.52
C VAL A 68 -8.49 5.72 7.94
N THR A 69 -8.65 6.04 6.66
CA THR A 69 -9.81 5.65 5.87
C THR A 69 -9.37 4.60 4.86
N GLY A 70 -9.88 3.38 4.96
CA GLY A 70 -9.64 2.32 3.99
C GLY A 70 -10.79 2.21 3.00
N VAL A 71 -10.48 2.12 1.71
CA VAL A 71 -11.47 1.94 0.63
C VAL A 71 -11.11 0.72 -0.21
N ASP A 72 -12.07 -0.17 -0.39
CA ASP A 72 -11.94 -1.33 -1.28
C ASP A 72 -13.29 -1.65 -1.93
N ILE A 73 -13.26 -2.18 -3.15
CA ILE A 73 -14.48 -2.59 -3.87
C ILE A 73 -15.06 -3.90 -3.32
N GLN A 74 -14.25 -4.71 -2.64
CA GLN A 74 -14.62 -6.02 -2.15
C GLN A 74 -15.30 -5.94 -0.77
N LYS A 75 -16.63 -6.04 -0.77
CA LYS A 75 -17.44 -5.95 0.46
C LYS A 75 -17.03 -6.92 1.57
N ASP A 76 -16.63 -8.13 1.19
CA ASP A 76 -16.21 -9.15 2.18
C ASP A 76 -14.90 -8.78 2.87
N TYR A 77 -13.96 -8.14 2.14
CA TYR A 77 -12.71 -7.66 2.72
C TYR A 77 -12.95 -6.47 3.64
N ILE A 78 -13.84 -5.55 3.25
CA ILE A 78 -14.23 -4.42 4.11
C ILE A 78 -14.90 -4.91 5.39
N ALA A 79 -15.82 -5.88 5.31
CA ALA A 79 -16.43 -6.45 6.51
C ALA A 79 -15.38 -7.05 7.45
N LEU A 80 -14.34 -7.69 6.89
CA LEU A 80 -13.24 -8.26 7.66
C LEU A 80 -12.31 -7.17 8.23
N ALA A 81 -12.06 -6.10 7.49
CA ALA A 81 -11.31 -4.94 7.99
C ALA A 81 -12.02 -4.26 9.17
N GLN A 82 -13.35 -4.12 9.09
CA GLN A 82 -14.17 -3.60 10.18
C GLN A 82 -14.14 -4.51 11.42
N GLN A 83 -14.16 -5.83 11.22
CA GLN A 83 -14.01 -6.79 12.31
C GLN A 83 -12.61 -6.69 12.94
N ASN A 84 -11.55 -6.64 12.13
CA ASN A 84 -10.18 -6.44 12.62
C ASN A 84 -10.06 -5.14 13.44
N ALA A 85 -10.66 -4.04 12.97
CA ALA A 85 -10.67 -2.77 13.68
C ALA A 85 -11.29 -2.89 15.08
N LYS A 86 -12.42 -3.61 15.16
CA LYS A 86 -13.12 -3.86 16.43
C LYS A 86 -12.29 -4.71 17.38
N ASP A 87 -11.71 -5.79 16.87
CA ASP A 87 -10.93 -6.74 17.69
C ASP A 87 -9.63 -6.10 18.22
N LEU A 88 -9.07 -5.15 17.44
CA LEU A 88 -7.89 -4.37 17.84
C LEU A 88 -8.23 -3.12 18.69
N GLY A 89 -9.51 -2.81 18.93
CA GLY A 89 -9.91 -1.59 19.64
C GLY A 89 -9.59 -0.30 18.88
N GLN A 90 -9.48 -0.36 17.53
CA GLN A 90 -9.08 0.78 16.69
C GLN A 90 -10.24 1.46 15.95
N SER A 91 -11.50 1.12 16.28
CA SER A 91 -12.68 1.59 15.55
C SER A 91 -12.87 3.11 15.55
N GLU A 92 -12.28 3.82 16.52
CA GLU A 92 -12.34 5.29 16.60
C GLU A 92 -11.26 5.96 15.70
N HIS A 93 -10.20 5.23 15.34
CA HIS A 93 -9.06 5.73 14.58
C HIS A 93 -9.10 5.34 13.11
N CYS A 94 -9.99 4.42 12.72
CA CYS A 94 -10.12 4.00 11.34
C CYS A 94 -11.56 3.72 10.92
N GLN A 95 -11.84 3.95 9.65
CA GLN A 95 -13.08 3.56 9.00
C GLN A 95 -12.79 2.82 7.68
N PHE A 96 -13.64 1.85 7.34
CA PHE A 96 -13.50 1.07 6.13
C PHE A 96 -14.78 1.14 5.29
N ILE A 97 -14.64 1.48 4.00
CA ILE A 97 -15.74 1.82 3.11
C ILE A 97 -15.70 0.90 1.89
N THR A 98 -16.83 0.26 1.58
CA THR A 98 -17.00 -0.45 0.31
C THR A 98 -17.33 0.56 -0.77
N ALA A 99 -16.40 0.81 -1.69
CA ALA A 99 -16.63 1.71 -2.82
C ALA A 99 -15.71 1.38 -3.99
N ASP A 100 -16.14 1.77 -5.19
CA ASP A 100 -15.29 1.80 -6.37
C ASP A 100 -14.53 3.13 -6.41
N LEU A 101 -13.19 3.07 -6.44
CA LEU A 101 -12.29 4.23 -6.47
C LEU A 101 -12.55 5.15 -7.67
N LYS A 102 -13.09 4.63 -8.79
CA LYS A 102 -13.47 5.46 -9.94
C LYS A 102 -14.55 6.46 -9.63
N SER A 103 -15.55 6.04 -8.85
CA SER A 103 -16.74 6.85 -8.51
C SER A 103 -16.72 7.40 -7.10
N TRP A 104 -15.81 6.91 -6.24
CA TRP A 104 -15.73 7.38 -4.85
C TRP A 104 -15.24 8.82 -4.80
N ALA A 105 -16.06 9.67 -4.20
CA ALA A 105 -15.79 11.09 -4.07
C ALA A 105 -15.11 11.39 -2.73
N ALA A 106 -13.82 11.66 -2.77
CA ALA A 106 -13.10 12.33 -1.68
C ALA A 106 -12.24 13.41 -2.32
N GLU A 107 -12.48 14.66 -1.99
CA GLU A 107 -11.75 15.78 -2.56
C GLU A 107 -10.92 16.48 -1.47
N GLU A 108 -9.60 16.52 -1.69
CA GLU A 108 -8.63 17.24 -0.87
C GLU A 108 -8.75 17.02 0.65
N MET A 109 -9.04 15.78 1.05
CA MET A 109 -9.28 15.43 2.45
C MET A 109 -8.07 14.87 3.18
N PHE A 110 -7.12 14.23 2.43
CA PHE A 110 -6.07 13.44 3.02
C PHE A 110 -4.68 14.10 2.88
N ASP A 111 -3.89 13.95 3.92
CA ASP A 111 -2.49 14.39 3.93
C ASP A 111 -1.60 13.36 3.21
N VAL A 112 -1.97 12.08 3.35
CA VAL A 112 -1.25 10.94 2.79
C VAL A 112 -2.23 9.98 2.13
N VAL A 113 -1.84 9.46 0.98
CA VAL A 113 -2.45 8.29 0.34
C VAL A 113 -1.42 7.17 0.35
N VAL A 114 -1.81 5.99 0.83
CA VAL A 114 -1.04 4.75 0.70
C VAL A 114 -1.76 3.78 -0.21
N THR A 115 -1.04 2.99 -0.99
CA THR A 115 -1.66 1.99 -1.85
C THR A 115 -0.71 0.84 -2.21
N ASN A 116 -1.26 -0.37 -2.16
CA ASN A 116 -0.66 -1.58 -2.69
C ASN A 116 -1.59 -2.14 -3.78
N PRO A 117 -1.58 -1.54 -4.98
CA PRO A 117 -2.52 -1.90 -6.03
C PRO A 117 -2.30 -3.34 -6.50
N PRO A 118 -3.34 -4.01 -7.02
CA PRO A 118 -3.18 -5.34 -7.59
C PRO A 118 -2.19 -5.30 -8.76
N TYR A 119 -1.19 -6.18 -8.73
CA TYR A 119 -0.16 -6.25 -9.78
C TYR A 119 -0.75 -6.86 -11.05
N MET A 120 -1.20 -6.01 -11.95
CA MET A 120 -1.71 -6.42 -13.25
C MET A 120 -0.55 -6.89 -14.13
N ALA A 121 -0.49 -8.18 -14.45
CA ALA A 121 0.43 -8.67 -15.45
C ALA A 121 -0.19 -8.46 -16.84
N GLU A 122 0.24 -7.44 -17.55
CA GLU A 122 0.08 -7.43 -19.01
C GLU A 122 1.17 -8.34 -19.58
N GLY A 123 0.80 -9.36 -20.36
CA GLY A 123 1.72 -10.10 -21.22
C GLY A 123 1.97 -11.58 -20.96
N THR A 124 1.43 -12.22 -19.93
CA THR A 124 1.61 -13.68 -19.71
C THR A 124 0.32 -14.38 -19.29
N CYS A 125 -0.79 -14.05 -19.92
CA CYS A 125 -2.05 -14.72 -19.66
C CYS A 125 -2.39 -15.71 -20.77
N SER A 126 -2.80 -16.93 -20.40
CA SER A 126 -3.51 -17.81 -21.31
C SER A 126 -4.78 -17.10 -21.83
N GLU A 127 -5.22 -17.42 -23.06
CA GLU A 127 -6.44 -16.83 -23.64
C GLU A 127 -7.68 -16.93 -22.72
N ASN A 128 -7.74 -17.95 -21.87
CA ASN A 128 -8.81 -18.14 -20.90
C ASN A 128 -8.73 -17.16 -19.72
N GLU A 129 -7.54 -16.75 -19.29
CA GLU A 129 -7.36 -15.73 -18.26
C GLU A 129 -7.59 -14.33 -18.82
N ALA A 130 -7.21 -14.07 -20.07
CA ALA A 130 -7.52 -12.82 -20.76
C ALA A 130 -9.05 -12.62 -20.91
N LYS A 131 -9.80 -13.68 -21.25
CA LYS A 131 -11.27 -13.63 -21.32
C LYS A 131 -11.94 -13.47 -19.94
N LYS A 132 -11.40 -14.09 -18.89
CA LYS A 132 -11.89 -13.88 -17.50
C LYS A 132 -11.60 -12.46 -16.99
N ARG A 133 -10.54 -11.82 -17.50
CA ARG A 133 -10.18 -10.43 -17.17
C ARG A 133 -11.02 -9.41 -17.92
N ALA A 134 -11.33 -9.64 -19.19
CA ALA A 134 -12.19 -8.76 -19.97
C ALA A 134 -13.63 -8.63 -19.38
N ASN A 135 -14.06 -9.61 -18.59
CA ASN A 135 -15.35 -9.60 -17.90
C ASN A 135 -15.30 -9.09 -16.44
N LYS A 136 -14.13 -8.78 -15.88
CA LYS A 136 -14.01 -8.02 -14.63
C LYS A 136 -13.64 -6.59 -15.02
N GLU A 137 -14.45 -5.63 -14.66
CA GLU A 137 -14.11 -4.20 -14.74
C GLU A 137 -12.84 -3.96 -13.94
N THR A 138 -11.72 -4.06 -14.63
CA THR A 138 -10.43 -3.88 -14.01
C THR A 138 -10.12 -2.40 -14.00
N ILE A 139 -9.96 -1.83 -12.80
CA ILE A 139 -9.52 -0.45 -12.66
C ILE A 139 -8.14 -0.28 -13.30
N LEU A 140 -7.99 0.66 -14.21
CA LEU A 140 -6.71 1.00 -14.81
C LEU A 140 -5.84 1.75 -13.79
N PHE A 141 -4.52 1.65 -13.94
CA PHE A 141 -3.62 2.38 -13.06
C PHE A 141 -3.82 3.91 -13.14
N SER A 142 -4.19 4.43 -14.33
CA SER A 142 -4.56 5.84 -14.51
C SER A 142 -5.77 6.28 -13.66
N ASP A 143 -6.79 5.42 -13.54
CA ASP A 143 -7.94 5.69 -12.67
C ASP A 143 -7.54 5.66 -11.19
N TRP A 144 -6.62 4.76 -10.84
CA TRP A 144 -6.05 4.66 -9.50
C TRP A 144 -5.27 5.92 -9.12
N ALA A 145 -4.40 6.38 -10.03
CA ALA A 145 -3.64 7.62 -9.86
C ALA A 145 -4.56 8.85 -9.75
N GLU A 146 -5.61 8.90 -10.57
CA GLU A 146 -6.63 9.96 -10.53
C GLU A 146 -7.38 9.98 -9.20
N ALA A 147 -7.80 8.81 -8.68
CA ALA A 147 -8.48 8.71 -7.38
C ALA A 147 -7.57 9.23 -6.25
N GLY A 148 -6.31 8.83 -6.24
CA GLY A 148 -5.32 9.31 -5.28
C GLY A 148 -5.08 10.81 -5.37
N TYR A 149 -4.98 11.33 -6.60
CA TYR A 149 -4.82 12.77 -6.83
C TYR A 149 -6.00 13.59 -6.27
N ARG A 150 -7.23 13.19 -6.56
CA ARG A 150 -8.44 13.87 -6.06
C ARG A 150 -8.50 13.85 -4.53
N ALA A 151 -8.20 12.71 -3.92
CA ALA A 151 -8.28 12.53 -2.48
C ALA A 151 -7.25 13.34 -1.69
N LEU A 152 -6.05 13.57 -2.27
CA LEU A 152 -4.96 14.28 -1.61
C LEU A 152 -5.20 15.78 -1.54
N LYS A 153 -4.86 16.38 -0.42
CA LYS A 153 -4.65 17.82 -0.29
C LYS A 153 -3.52 18.28 -1.22
N LYS A 154 -3.53 19.55 -1.62
CA LYS A 154 -2.42 20.16 -2.36
C LYS A 154 -1.10 19.99 -1.59
N GLY A 155 -0.09 19.44 -2.25
CA GLY A 155 1.21 19.12 -1.64
C GLY A 155 1.23 17.86 -0.78
N GLY A 156 0.10 17.12 -0.68
CA GLY A 156 -0.01 15.85 0.01
C GLY A 156 0.83 14.74 -0.65
N TYR A 157 1.00 13.65 0.04
CA TYR A 157 1.94 12.58 -0.30
C TYR A 157 1.23 11.30 -0.74
N LEU A 158 1.72 10.72 -1.82
CA LEU A 158 1.39 9.37 -2.26
C LEU A 158 2.54 8.43 -1.92
N PHE A 159 2.25 7.31 -1.26
CA PHE A 159 3.16 6.18 -1.12
C PHE A 159 2.54 4.96 -1.78
N MET A 160 3.32 4.29 -2.62
CA MET A 160 2.88 3.11 -3.35
C MET A 160 3.97 2.06 -3.36
N VAL A 161 3.62 0.81 -3.04
CA VAL A 161 4.49 -0.34 -3.31
C VAL A 161 4.09 -0.96 -4.63
N HIS A 162 5.07 -1.27 -5.49
CA HIS A 162 4.81 -1.91 -6.78
C HIS A 162 6.02 -2.71 -7.29
N ARG A 163 5.83 -3.43 -8.39
CA ARG A 163 6.90 -4.13 -9.11
C ARG A 163 7.84 -3.11 -9.77
N THR A 164 9.15 -3.39 -9.69
CA THR A 164 10.17 -2.51 -10.25
C THR A 164 10.17 -2.46 -11.78
N ASP A 165 9.78 -3.55 -12.45
CA ASP A 165 9.71 -3.62 -13.91
C ASP A 165 8.64 -2.70 -14.53
N ARG A 166 7.72 -2.15 -13.72
CA ARG A 166 6.69 -1.20 -14.13
C ARG A 166 7.04 0.27 -13.81
N LEU A 167 8.23 0.55 -13.28
CA LEU A 167 8.60 1.87 -12.79
C LEU A 167 8.34 2.96 -13.83
N HIS A 168 8.77 2.77 -15.07
CA HIS A 168 8.65 3.78 -16.14
C HIS A 168 7.19 4.15 -16.45
N GLU A 169 6.28 3.14 -16.50
CA GLU A 169 4.86 3.37 -16.75
C GLU A 169 4.19 4.09 -15.57
N LEU A 170 4.54 3.66 -14.34
CA LEU A 170 3.98 4.25 -13.13
C LEU A 170 4.37 5.71 -12.99
N LEU A 171 5.65 6.06 -13.22
CA LEU A 171 6.10 7.44 -13.17
C LEU A 171 5.46 8.29 -14.25
N ALA A 172 5.35 7.80 -15.50
CA ALA A 172 4.69 8.51 -16.59
C ALA A 172 3.23 8.82 -16.23
N THR A 173 2.47 7.80 -15.79
CA THR A 173 1.06 7.99 -15.42
C THR A 173 0.89 8.94 -14.23
N LEU A 174 1.73 8.82 -13.20
CA LEU A 174 1.67 9.73 -12.06
C LEU A 174 2.01 11.17 -12.47
N GLN A 175 2.99 11.36 -13.35
CA GLN A 175 3.36 12.67 -13.86
C GLN A 175 2.24 13.31 -14.70
N GLU A 176 1.53 12.53 -15.53
CA GLU A 176 0.34 12.97 -16.26
C GLU A 176 -0.79 13.42 -15.33
N LYS A 177 -0.84 12.88 -14.11
CA LYS A 177 -1.79 13.26 -13.05
C LYS A 177 -1.26 14.32 -12.08
N ASP A 178 -0.26 15.08 -12.51
CA ASP A 178 0.29 16.21 -11.75
C ASP A 178 0.94 15.84 -10.40
N PHE A 179 1.47 14.61 -10.30
CA PHE A 179 2.39 14.23 -9.26
C PHE A 179 3.83 14.54 -9.66
N GLY A 180 4.67 14.84 -8.68
CA GLY A 180 6.11 15.06 -8.86
C GLY A 180 6.86 14.85 -7.55
N SER A 181 8.09 15.38 -7.46
CA SER A 181 8.99 15.17 -6.31
C SER A 181 9.12 13.67 -5.98
N PHE A 182 9.44 12.87 -7.00
CA PHE A 182 9.50 11.43 -6.88
C PHE A 182 10.71 10.98 -6.06
N GLU A 183 10.47 10.07 -5.14
CA GLU A 183 11.49 9.32 -4.42
C GLU A 183 11.24 7.82 -4.60
N ILE A 184 12.27 7.09 -5.04
CA ILE A 184 12.18 5.65 -5.31
C ILE A 184 13.04 4.90 -4.31
N TYR A 185 12.41 3.97 -3.58
CA TYR A 185 13.07 3.13 -2.60
C TYR A 185 13.00 1.65 -3.04
N PRO A 186 14.08 1.11 -3.64
CA PRO A 186 14.09 -0.30 -4.07
C PRO A 186 14.11 -1.27 -2.89
N LEU A 187 13.41 -2.40 -3.05
CA LEU A 187 13.50 -3.55 -2.17
C LEU A 187 14.23 -4.66 -2.92
N TRP A 188 15.46 -4.92 -2.54
CA TRP A 188 16.35 -5.88 -3.18
C TRP A 188 16.15 -7.26 -2.56
N PRO A 189 15.82 -8.32 -3.32
CA PRO A 189 15.69 -9.65 -2.73
C PRO A 189 16.99 -10.10 -2.07
N ARG A 190 18.14 -9.86 -2.71
CA ARG A 190 19.49 -10.12 -2.19
C ARG A 190 20.48 -9.09 -2.74
N ALA A 191 21.60 -8.89 -2.08
CA ALA A 191 22.68 -8.05 -2.59
C ALA A 191 23.14 -8.54 -3.97
N GLY A 192 23.37 -7.61 -4.89
CA GLY A 192 23.79 -7.90 -6.27
C GLY A 192 22.72 -8.47 -7.20
N GLN A 193 21.48 -8.64 -6.74
CA GLN A 193 20.34 -9.05 -7.58
C GLN A 193 19.49 -7.85 -7.98
N ALA A 194 18.78 -7.95 -9.09
CA ALA A 194 17.83 -6.93 -9.51
C ALA A 194 16.68 -6.79 -8.50
N SER A 195 16.26 -5.54 -8.23
CA SER A 195 15.09 -5.28 -7.40
C SER A 195 13.82 -5.81 -8.08
N LYS A 196 12.95 -6.44 -7.30
CA LYS A 196 11.63 -6.93 -7.76
C LYS A 196 10.47 -6.06 -7.28
N ARG A 197 10.68 -5.30 -6.22
CA ARG A 197 9.72 -4.40 -5.60
C ARG A 197 10.37 -3.07 -5.30
N MET A 198 9.55 -2.05 -5.28
CA MET A 198 9.98 -0.71 -4.89
C MET A 198 8.84 0.00 -4.18
N ILE A 199 9.18 0.99 -3.40
CA ILE A 199 8.23 1.97 -2.90
C ILE A 199 8.46 3.27 -3.66
N ILE A 200 7.40 3.84 -4.18
CA ILE A 200 7.36 5.15 -4.82
C ILE A 200 6.73 6.10 -3.82
N LYS A 201 7.42 7.19 -3.51
CA LYS A 201 6.88 8.36 -2.83
C LYS A 201 6.76 9.49 -3.85
N ALA A 202 5.62 10.14 -3.88
CA ALA A 202 5.36 11.27 -4.79
C ALA A 202 4.54 12.35 -4.07
N ARG A 203 4.50 13.55 -4.63
CA ARG A 203 3.72 14.66 -4.05
C ARG A 203 2.80 15.27 -5.08
N LYS A 204 1.56 15.56 -4.67
CA LYS A 204 0.59 16.30 -5.49
C LYS A 204 1.08 17.74 -5.73
N MET A 205 1.20 18.15 -7.00
CA MET A 205 1.55 19.51 -7.42
C MET A 205 2.84 20.04 -6.78
N LYS A 206 3.87 19.20 -6.64
CA LYS A 206 5.20 19.57 -6.16
C LYS A 206 6.25 18.93 -7.06
N TYR A 207 7.27 19.70 -7.42
CA TYR A 207 8.27 19.28 -8.40
C TYR A 207 9.66 19.54 -7.85
N ALA A 208 10.39 18.46 -7.62
CA ALA A 208 11.81 18.45 -7.28
C ALA A 208 12.49 17.34 -8.11
N PRO A 209 13.80 17.37 -8.26
CA PRO A 209 14.53 16.28 -8.89
C PRO A 209 14.19 14.91 -8.28
N LEU A 210 14.12 13.89 -9.13
CA LEU A 210 13.90 12.51 -8.68
C LEU A 210 15.07 12.06 -7.81
N ILE A 211 14.76 11.39 -6.71
CA ILE A 211 15.74 10.76 -5.82
C ILE A 211 15.60 9.23 -5.93
N MET A 212 16.71 8.55 -6.20
CA MET A 212 16.81 7.10 -6.13
C MET A 212 17.58 6.75 -4.86
N HIS A 213 16.89 6.20 -3.86
CA HIS A 213 17.50 5.76 -2.61
C HIS A 213 18.31 4.47 -2.79
N SER A 214 19.23 4.17 -1.87
CA SER A 214 19.97 2.90 -1.86
C SER A 214 19.04 1.69 -1.70
N GLY A 215 17.89 1.90 -1.05
CA GLY A 215 16.91 0.85 -0.81
C GLY A 215 17.31 -0.13 0.31
N LEU A 216 16.58 -1.24 0.39
CA LEU A 216 16.75 -2.25 1.43
C LEU A 216 17.02 -3.62 0.81
N VAL A 217 18.11 -4.28 1.23
CA VAL A 217 18.33 -5.71 0.94
C VAL A 217 17.52 -6.53 1.93
N LEU A 218 16.65 -7.41 1.39
CA LEU A 218 15.70 -8.17 2.21
C LEU A 218 16.34 -9.39 2.86
N HIS A 219 17.17 -10.14 2.10
CA HIS A 219 17.72 -11.42 2.57
C HIS A 219 19.24 -11.46 2.47
N GLU A 220 19.83 -12.13 3.47
CA GLU A 220 21.22 -12.59 3.50
C GLU A 220 21.17 -14.10 3.76
N GLY A 221 21.70 -14.90 2.83
CA GLY A 221 21.44 -16.34 2.83
C GLY A 221 19.94 -16.64 2.79
N ASP A 222 19.43 -17.47 3.69
CA ASP A 222 18.02 -17.84 3.78
C ASP A 222 17.24 -17.02 4.81
N MET A 223 17.90 -16.07 5.48
CA MET A 223 17.30 -15.24 6.52
C MET A 223 17.06 -13.81 6.02
N TYR A 224 16.14 -13.10 6.66
CA TYR A 224 16.03 -11.66 6.50
C TYR A 224 17.25 -10.96 7.07
N THR A 225 17.71 -9.90 6.40
CA THR A 225 18.74 -9.00 6.96
C THR A 225 18.27 -8.38 8.28
N SER A 226 19.19 -7.91 9.11
CA SER A 226 18.85 -7.21 10.36
C SER A 226 17.90 -6.04 10.09
N ALA A 227 18.16 -5.22 9.07
CA ALA A 227 17.31 -4.09 8.70
C ALA A 227 15.90 -4.51 8.26
N ALA A 228 15.77 -5.58 7.47
CA ALA A 228 14.47 -6.11 7.09
C ALA A 228 13.70 -6.68 8.30
N ARG A 229 14.40 -7.33 9.23
CA ARG A 229 13.81 -7.86 10.48
C ARG A 229 13.26 -6.74 11.36
N HIS A 230 13.99 -5.64 11.53
CA HIS A 230 13.49 -4.50 12.29
C HIS A 230 12.17 -3.95 11.75
N VAL A 231 12.00 -3.93 10.43
CA VAL A 231 10.72 -3.54 9.83
C VAL A 231 9.64 -4.60 10.05
N LEU A 232 9.95 -5.87 9.73
CA LEU A 232 8.94 -6.94 9.69
C LEU A 232 8.51 -7.44 11.08
N TYR A 233 9.44 -7.45 12.05
CA TYR A 233 9.21 -8.03 13.38
C TYR A 233 9.10 -6.96 14.49
N ASP A 234 9.84 -5.84 14.37
CA ASP A 234 9.80 -4.79 15.40
C ASP A 234 8.85 -3.65 15.04
N GLY A 235 8.37 -3.60 13.79
CA GLY A 235 7.47 -2.54 13.30
C GLY A 235 8.17 -1.20 13.08
N GLN A 236 9.50 -1.20 12.90
CA GLN A 236 10.26 0.04 12.68
C GLN A 236 9.96 0.65 11.30
N GLY A 237 10.15 1.98 11.21
CA GLY A 237 10.07 2.71 9.94
C GLY A 237 11.27 2.47 9.04
N LEU A 238 11.06 2.73 7.73
CA LEU A 238 12.16 2.87 6.77
C LEU A 238 12.69 4.31 6.81
N SER A 239 14.00 4.43 6.67
CA SER A 239 14.64 5.75 6.44
C SER A 239 14.62 6.04 4.93
N PHE A 240 13.87 7.07 4.55
CA PHE A 240 13.78 7.59 3.17
C PHE A 240 14.75 8.73 2.97
#